data_f480c365796b2ba9264a4ff3bafd5ec8
#
_entry.id   f480c365796b2ba9264a4ff3bafd5ec8
#
_cell.length_a   1.000
_cell.length_b   1.000
_cell.length_c   1.000
_cell.angle_alpha   90.00
_cell.angle_beta   90.00
_cell.angle_gamma   90.00
#
_symmetry.space_group_name_H-M   'P 1'
#
loop_
_entity.id
_entity.type
_entity.pdbx_description
1 polymer ?
#
loop_
_entity_poly.entity_id
_entity_poly.type
_entity_poly.pdbx_seq_one_letter_code
_entity_poly.pdbx_strand_id
1 'polypeptide(L)'
;MARNIAGDFVECGVCNGGSAAAIACELSGSGRHVWLYDSFEGLPAISEIDGKDAERFVGQCVGSEQHVRKAMQIAKVSPSEYTIRKGWFQETFHEQPLPRQIAILHVDADWYDSVMLTLQTFYDLVSDGGLIVLDDFGHWEGCREAFYDFVSQRNIKPLLERFGPTEAYWIKNRLHNRKQTK
;
A
#
# COMPACT_ATOMS: atom_id res chain seq x y z
N MET A 1 15.05 -9.99 0.86
CA MET A 1 15.53 -8.70 0.32
C MET A 1 15.15 -7.51 1.20
N ALA A 2 13.93 -7.39 1.70
CA ALA A 2 13.51 -6.22 2.53
C ALA A 2 14.19 -6.10 3.90
N ARG A 3 14.86 -7.13 4.41
CA ARG A 3 15.45 -7.13 5.78
C ARG A 3 16.52 -6.05 6.00
N ASN A 4 17.16 -5.57 4.95
CA ASN A 4 18.23 -4.56 5.05
C ASN A 4 17.81 -3.16 4.57
N ILE A 5 16.57 -2.97 4.13
CA ILE A 5 16.05 -1.68 3.71
C ILE A 5 15.47 -0.95 4.91
N ALA A 6 15.96 0.25 5.18
CA ALA A 6 15.46 1.05 6.31
C ALA A 6 14.03 1.55 6.05
N GLY A 7 13.24 1.66 7.12
CA GLY A 7 11.91 2.22 7.10
C GLY A 7 10.83 1.26 7.59
N ASP A 8 9.63 1.79 7.67
CA ASP A 8 8.43 1.15 8.20
C ASP A 8 7.66 0.39 7.10
N PHE A 9 6.60 -0.27 7.50
CA PHE A 9 5.59 -0.80 6.60
C PHE A 9 4.36 0.12 6.60
N VAL A 10 3.87 0.42 5.41
CA VAL A 10 2.64 1.19 5.20
C VAL A 10 1.68 0.37 4.35
N GLU A 11 0.43 0.24 4.78
CA GLU A 11 -0.66 -0.34 4.00
C GLU A 11 -1.83 0.63 3.92
N CYS A 12 -2.31 0.85 2.69
CA CYS A 12 -3.46 1.70 2.38
C CYS A 12 -4.55 0.83 1.76
N GLY A 13 -5.68 0.70 2.46
CA GLY A 13 -6.71 -0.32 2.25
C GLY A 13 -6.41 -1.56 3.11
N VAL A 14 -6.91 -1.57 4.33
CA VAL A 14 -6.57 -2.61 5.32
C VAL A 14 -7.69 -3.59 5.52
N CYS A 15 -8.93 -3.16 5.24
CA CYS A 15 -10.16 -3.95 5.42
C CYS A 15 -10.23 -4.60 6.81
N ASN A 16 -10.03 -5.91 6.90
CA ASN A 16 -10.05 -6.65 8.16
C ASN A 16 -8.64 -7.02 8.68
N GLY A 17 -7.57 -6.54 8.03
CA GLY A 17 -6.19 -6.63 8.51
C GLY A 17 -5.49 -7.95 8.26
N GLY A 18 -5.91 -8.73 7.28
CA GLY A 18 -5.30 -10.04 7.00
C GLY A 18 -3.86 -9.93 6.53
N SER A 19 -3.61 -9.19 5.45
CA SER A 19 -2.30 -8.87 4.90
C SER A 19 -1.43 -8.11 5.89
N ALA A 20 -2.02 -7.07 6.50
CA ALA A 20 -1.38 -6.27 7.53
C ALA A 20 -0.82 -7.10 8.68
N ALA A 21 -1.63 -8.01 9.24
CA ALA A 21 -1.22 -8.84 10.36
C ALA A 21 -0.14 -9.86 9.98
N ALA A 22 -0.21 -10.42 8.76
CA ALA A 22 0.79 -11.36 8.26
C ALA A 22 2.16 -10.69 8.13
N ILE A 23 2.20 -9.49 7.53
CA ILE A 23 3.45 -8.73 7.37
C ILE A 23 3.96 -8.21 8.71
N ALA A 24 3.07 -7.67 9.57
CA ALA A 24 3.43 -7.17 10.88
C ALA A 24 4.02 -8.26 11.79
N CYS A 25 3.53 -9.49 11.70
CA CYS A 25 4.08 -10.63 12.42
C CYS A 25 5.58 -10.86 12.09
N GLU A 26 5.94 -10.76 10.81
CA GLU A 26 7.33 -10.91 10.36
C GLU A 26 8.22 -9.71 10.75
N LEU A 27 7.62 -8.56 11.02
CA LEU A 27 8.32 -7.33 11.41
C LEU A 27 8.39 -7.15 12.94
N SER A 28 7.60 -7.88 13.70
CA SER A 28 7.52 -7.71 15.16
C SER A 28 8.90 -7.87 15.82
N GLY A 29 9.21 -6.99 16.75
CA GLY A 29 10.51 -6.93 17.42
C GLY A 29 11.67 -6.40 16.54
N SER A 30 11.44 -6.03 15.29
CA SER A 30 12.48 -5.46 14.42
C SER A 30 12.75 -3.96 14.66
N GLY A 31 11.91 -3.30 15.45
CA GLY A 31 11.93 -1.85 15.65
C GLY A 31 11.26 -1.05 14.53
N ARG A 32 10.65 -1.72 13.55
CA ARG A 32 9.85 -1.08 12.50
C ARG A 32 8.43 -0.85 12.96
N HIS A 33 7.82 0.23 12.49
CA HIS A 33 6.42 0.54 12.75
C HIS A 33 5.54 0.14 11.57
N VAL A 34 4.27 -0.18 11.85
CA VAL A 34 3.26 -0.56 10.87
C VAL A 34 2.19 0.54 10.83
N TRP A 35 2.02 1.17 9.67
CA TRP A 35 1.05 2.23 9.45
C TRP A 35 -0.09 1.71 8.59
N LEU A 36 -1.31 1.78 9.11
CA LEU A 36 -2.50 1.18 8.51
C LEU A 36 -3.55 2.25 8.28
N TYR A 37 -3.93 2.43 7.01
CA TYR A 37 -4.89 3.45 6.57
C TYR A 37 -6.11 2.80 5.95
N ASP A 38 -7.30 3.11 6.45
CA ASP A 38 -8.58 2.63 5.91
C ASP A 38 -9.73 3.50 6.40
N SER A 39 -10.73 3.72 5.56
CA SER A 39 -11.96 4.39 5.95
C SER A 39 -12.82 3.52 6.85
N PHE A 40 -12.80 2.21 6.65
CA PHE A 40 -13.74 1.21 7.18
C PHE A 40 -15.20 1.49 6.76
N GLU A 41 -15.38 2.21 5.67
CA GLU A 41 -16.67 2.51 5.07
C GLU A 41 -16.89 1.80 3.73
N GLY A 42 -15.91 0.98 3.32
CA GLY A 42 -15.89 0.28 2.04
C GLY A 42 -15.32 1.11 0.91
N LEU A 43 -15.46 0.61 -0.32
CA LEU A 43 -14.93 1.25 -1.51
C LEU A 43 -15.64 2.57 -1.81
N PRO A 44 -14.92 3.66 -2.10
CA PRO A 44 -15.51 4.95 -2.40
C PRO A 44 -16.24 4.97 -3.75
N ALA A 45 -16.84 6.10 -4.08
CA ALA A 45 -17.41 6.32 -5.41
C ALA A 45 -16.30 6.24 -6.47
N ILE A 46 -16.66 5.68 -7.62
CA ILE A 46 -15.75 5.55 -8.77
C ILE A 46 -15.64 6.86 -9.56
N SER A 47 -14.55 7.00 -10.31
CA SER A 47 -14.39 7.94 -11.41
C SER A 47 -14.68 7.27 -12.76
N GLU A 48 -14.72 8.03 -13.84
CA GLU A 48 -14.89 7.47 -15.19
C GLU A 48 -13.70 6.55 -15.58
N ILE A 49 -12.53 6.76 -14.98
CA ILE A 49 -11.29 6.01 -15.23
C ILE A 49 -11.36 4.60 -14.67
N ASP A 50 -12.14 4.37 -13.62
CA ASP A 50 -12.23 3.08 -12.93
C ASP A 50 -13.01 2.02 -13.73
N GLY A 51 -13.73 2.46 -14.77
CA GLY A 51 -14.51 1.58 -15.61
C GLY A 51 -15.89 1.23 -15.03
N LYS A 52 -16.82 0.85 -15.90
CA LYS A 52 -18.22 0.58 -15.52
C LYS A 52 -18.38 -0.63 -14.60
N ASP A 53 -17.50 -1.61 -14.72
CA ASP A 53 -17.57 -2.82 -13.89
C ASP A 53 -17.28 -2.55 -12.42
N ALA A 54 -16.56 -1.48 -12.11
CA ALA A 54 -16.24 -1.05 -10.76
C ALA A 54 -17.47 -0.53 -9.99
N GLU A 55 -18.46 0.05 -10.68
CA GLU A 55 -19.63 0.68 -10.05
C GLU A 55 -20.38 -0.24 -9.09
N ARG A 56 -20.50 -1.51 -9.42
CA ARG A 56 -21.20 -2.50 -8.57
C ARG A 56 -20.47 -2.83 -7.26
N PHE A 57 -19.21 -2.40 -7.11
CA PHE A 57 -18.40 -2.67 -5.92
C PHE A 57 -18.35 -1.49 -4.95
N VAL A 58 -18.87 -0.33 -5.34
CA VAL A 58 -18.98 0.84 -4.44
C VAL A 58 -19.66 0.45 -3.13
N GLY A 59 -19.06 0.80 -1.99
CA GLY A 59 -19.54 0.44 -0.66
C GLY A 59 -19.32 -1.02 -0.26
N GLN A 60 -18.65 -1.83 -1.08
CA GLN A 60 -18.25 -3.18 -0.67
C GLN A 60 -16.90 -3.15 0.06
N CYS A 61 -16.41 -4.30 0.50
CA CYS A 61 -15.15 -4.46 1.24
C CYS A 61 -15.12 -3.68 2.57
N VAL A 62 -16.27 -3.53 3.23
CA VAL A 62 -16.36 -2.88 4.53
C VAL A 62 -15.63 -3.70 5.58
N GLY A 63 -14.48 -3.19 6.01
CA GLY A 63 -13.70 -3.75 7.11
C GLY A 63 -14.08 -3.15 8.46
N SER A 64 -13.31 -3.47 9.49
CA SER A 64 -13.45 -2.80 10.77
C SER A 64 -12.14 -2.72 11.54
N GLU A 65 -11.91 -1.60 12.21
CA GLU A 65 -10.77 -1.41 13.11
C GLU A 65 -10.70 -2.52 14.17
N GLN A 66 -11.84 -2.98 14.68
CA GLN A 66 -11.89 -4.06 15.65
C GLN A 66 -11.34 -5.37 15.09
N HIS A 67 -11.65 -5.72 13.84
CA HIS A 67 -11.09 -6.90 13.19
C HIS A 67 -9.60 -6.77 12.95
N VAL A 68 -9.12 -5.60 12.53
CA VAL A 68 -7.68 -5.32 12.39
C VAL A 68 -6.96 -5.53 13.73
N ARG A 69 -7.45 -4.94 14.81
CA ARG A 69 -6.86 -5.12 16.15
C ARG A 69 -6.85 -6.58 16.59
N LYS A 70 -7.93 -7.33 16.28
CA LYS A 70 -8.00 -8.77 16.57
C LYS A 70 -6.99 -9.57 15.73
N ALA A 71 -6.84 -9.25 14.46
CA ALA A 71 -5.85 -9.88 13.57
C ALA A 71 -4.41 -9.64 14.09
N MET A 72 -4.09 -8.40 14.48
CA MET A 72 -2.80 -8.05 15.10
C MET A 72 -2.56 -8.81 16.41
N GLN A 73 -3.59 -8.95 17.24
CA GLN A 73 -3.49 -9.72 18.49
C GLN A 73 -3.21 -11.21 18.23
N ILE A 74 -3.88 -11.81 17.22
CA ILE A 74 -3.63 -13.21 16.83
C ILE A 74 -2.21 -13.37 16.30
N ALA A 75 -1.72 -12.40 15.52
CA ALA A 75 -0.35 -12.33 15.01
C ALA A 75 0.70 -11.99 16.10
N LYS A 76 0.27 -11.74 17.35
CA LYS A 76 1.12 -11.37 18.49
C LYS A 76 1.92 -10.07 18.29
N VAL A 77 1.39 -9.16 17.50
CA VAL A 77 1.97 -7.82 17.29
C VAL A 77 1.54 -6.92 18.43
N SER A 78 2.51 -6.24 19.05
CA SER A 78 2.22 -5.32 20.16
C SER A 78 1.44 -4.09 19.66
N PRO A 79 0.47 -3.58 20.44
CA PRO A 79 -0.23 -2.34 20.09
C PRO A 79 0.69 -1.11 19.91
N SER A 80 1.90 -1.15 20.46
CA SER A 80 2.91 -0.10 20.26
C SER A 80 3.65 -0.19 18.94
N GLU A 81 3.53 -1.30 18.20
CA GLU A 81 4.23 -1.53 16.94
C GLU A 81 3.41 -1.11 15.72
N TYR A 82 2.13 -0.71 15.89
CA TYR A 82 1.31 -0.28 14.78
C TYR A 82 0.42 0.92 15.10
N THR A 83 0.02 1.65 14.07
CA THR A 83 -0.95 2.74 14.12
C THR A 83 -2.04 2.51 13.08
N ILE A 84 -3.31 2.58 13.49
CA ILE A 84 -4.46 2.58 12.59
C ILE A 84 -4.92 4.02 12.42
N ARG A 85 -5.01 4.48 11.17
CA ARG A 85 -5.57 5.76 10.74
C ARG A 85 -6.93 5.50 10.09
N LYS A 86 -7.98 5.67 10.88
CA LYS A 86 -9.35 5.48 10.43
C LYS A 86 -9.89 6.76 9.80
N GLY A 87 -10.30 6.68 8.55
CA GLY A 87 -10.88 7.77 7.76
C GLY A 87 -10.44 7.71 6.31
N TRP A 88 -11.04 8.55 5.49
CA TRP A 88 -10.69 8.67 4.09
C TRP A 88 -9.25 9.17 3.91
N PHE A 89 -8.55 8.70 2.88
CA PHE A 89 -7.15 9.05 2.64
C PHE A 89 -6.92 10.56 2.51
N GLN A 90 -7.89 11.28 1.94
CA GLN A 90 -7.84 12.75 1.81
C GLN A 90 -7.70 13.45 3.17
N GLU A 91 -8.14 12.82 4.24
CA GLU A 91 -8.09 13.35 5.61
C GLU A 91 -6.88 12.78 6.34
N THR A 92 -6.75 11.46 6.36
CA THR A 92 -5.81 10.75 7.22
C THR A 92 -4.35 10.87 6.75
N PHE A 93 -4.08 11.12 5.46
CA PHE A 93 -2.73 11.31 4.95
C PHE A 93 -2.10 12.65 5.38
N HIS A 94 -2.87 13.55 5.98
CA HIS A 94 -2.38 14.80 6.58
C HIS A 94 -2.18 14.71 8.10
N GLU A 95 -2.62 13.63 8.76
CA GLU A 95 -2.50 13.45 10.20
C GLU A 95 -1.06 13.14 10.62
N GLN A 96 -0.56 13.92 11.58
CA GLN A 96 0.78 13.70 12.14
C GLN A 96 0.75 12.74 13.34
N PRO A 97 1.81 11.95 13.61
CA PRO A 97 3.00 11.84 12.75
C PRO A 97 2.74 10.96 11.51
N LEU A 98 3.49 11.22 10.44
CA LEU A 98 3.58 10.33 9.27
C LEU A 98 4.82 9.43 9.39
N PRO A 99 4.87 8.29 8.64
CA PRO A 99 6.10 7.52 8.51
C PRO A 99 7.23 8.40 7.96
N ARG A 100 8.39 8.36 8.59
CA ARG A 100 9.54 9.14 8.12
C ARG A 100 10.24 8.50 6.94
N GLN A 101 10.21 7.19 6.88
CA GLN A 101 10.85 6.37 5.87
C GLN A 101 10.07 5.06 5.73
N ILE A 102 9.90 4.58 4.52
CA ILE A 102 9.10 3.39 4.21
C ILE A 102 9.99 2.35 3.53
N ALA A 103 9.99 1.13 4.05
CA ALA A 103 10.65 -0.01 3.42
C ALA A 103 9.71 -0.78 2.50
N ILE A 104 8.41 -0.84 2.86
CA ILE A 104 7.36 -1.50 2.10
C ILE A 104 6.13 -0.59 2.09
N LEU A 105 5.67 -0.23 0.90
CA LEU A 105 4.39 0.44 0.66
C LEU A 105 3.46 -0.55 -0.04
N HIS A 106 2.38 -0.95 0.60
CA HIS A 106 1.32 -1.78 0.07
C HIS A 106 0.11 -0.91 -0.25
N VAL A 107 -0.26 -0.85 -1.53
CA VAL A 107 -1.36 -0.06 -2.07
C VAL A 107 -2.45 -1.03 -2.49
N ASP A 108 -3.46 -1.18 -1.64
CA ASP A 108 -4.64 -2.04 -1.79
C ASP A 108 -5.88 -1.12 -1.74
N ALA A 109 -5.97 -0.26 -2.76
CA ALA A 109 -6.86 0.90 -2.75
C ALA A 109 -7.78 0.99 -3.98
N ASP A 110 -7.79 -0.06 -4.81
CA ASP A 110 -8.67 -0.34 -5.94
C ASP A 110 -8.74 0.76 -7.01
N TRP A 111 -9.26 1.95 -6.66
CA TRP A 111 -9.64 3.00 -7.60
C TRP A 111 -8.52 3.98 -7.91
N TYR A 112 -8.61 4.59 -9.09
CA TYR A 112 -7.63 5.55 -9.62
C TYR A 112 -7.25 6.63 -8.61
N ASP A 113 -8.24 7.35 -8.07
CA ASP A 113 -7.98 8.49 -7.17
C ASP A 113 -7.28 8.04 -5.88
N SER A 114 -7.70 6.91 -5.31
CA SER A 114 -7.13 6.36 -4.08
C SER A 114 -5.69 5.88 -4.27
N VAL A 115 -5.42 5.16 -5.36
CA VAL A 115 -4.08 4.68 -5.73
C VAL A 115 -3.16 5.86 -6.05
N MET A 116 -3.63 6.83 -6.85
CA MET A 116 -2.86 8.01 -7.22
C MET A 116 -2.48 8.83 -5.99
N LEU A 117 -3.44 9.11 -5.10
CA LEU A 117 -3.21 9.85 -3.86
C LEU A 117 -2.20 9.14 -2.95
N THR A 118 -2.31 7.81 -2.83
CA THR A 118 -1.38 7.00 -2.04
C THR A 118 0.03 7.08 -2.60
N LEU A 119 0.20 6.92 -3.91
CA LEU A 119 1.50 7.03 -4.55
C LEU A 119 2.09 8.45 -4.43
N GLN A 120 1.28 9.49 -4.63
CA GLN A 120 1.73 10.88 -4.50
C GLN A 120 2.18 11.22 -3.07
N THR A 121 1.50 10.67 -2.07
CA THR A 121 1.79 10.95 -0.66
C THR A 121 3.04 10.21 -0.18
N PHE A 122 3.16 8.93 -0.47
CA PHE A 122 4.14 8.08 0.19
C PHE A 122 5.35 7.70 -0.66
N TYR A 123 5.30 7.82 -1.98
CA TYR A 123 6.40 7.38 -2.84
C TYR A 123 7.75 7.99 -2.45
N ASP A 124 7.80 9.28 -2.16
CA ASP A 124 9.05 9.95 -1.83
C ASP A 124 9.63 9.49 -0.49
N LEU A 125 8.79 9.02 0.43
CA LEU A 125 9.18 8.44 1.71
C LEU A 125 9.68 6.99 1.59
N VAL A 126 9.39 6.30 0.48
CA VAL A 126 9.92 4.94 0.25
C VAL A 126 11.43 5.02 0.05
N SER A 127 12.17 4.21 0.79
CA SER A 127 13.63 4.11 0.67
C SER A 127 14.07 3.60 -0.70
N ASP A 128 15.26 3.98 -1.14
CA ASP A 128 15.90 3.32 -2.28
C ASP A 128 16.05 1.82 -2.01
N GLY A 129 15.61 1.00 -2.95
CA GLY A 129 15.50 -0.45 -2.76
C GLY A 129 14.26 -0.91 -1.99
N GLY A 130 13.41 0.01 -1.52
CA GLY A 130 12.13 -0.30 -0.90
C GLY A 130 11.12 -0.86 -1.90
N LEU A 131 10.21 -1.66 -1.40
CA LEU A 131 9.19 -2.36 -2.18
C LEU A 131 7.92 -1.53 -2.24
N ILE A 132 7.32 -1.41 -3.43
CA ILE A 132 5.99 -0.85 -3.63
C ILE A 132 5.14 -1.90 -4.31
N VAL A 133 4.02 -2.24 -3.70
CA VAL A 133 3.07 -3.26 -4.17
C VAL A 133 1.77 -2.57 -4.54
N LEU A 134 1.22 -2.93 -5.69
CA LEU A 134 -0.14 -2.60 -6.13
C LEU A 134 -0.93 -3.90 -6.16
N ASP A 135 -1.91 -4.04 -5.26
CA ASP A 135 -2.66 -5.28 -5.12
C ASP A 135 -3.56 -5.54 -6.33
N ASP A 136 -4.15 -4.50 -6.84
CA ASP A 136 -5.20 -4.53 -7.86
C ASP A 136 -4.74 -4.19 -9.29
N PHE A 137 -3.45 -4.11 -9.54
CA PHE A 137 -2.91 -3.74 -10.86
C PHE A 137 -3.45 -4.63 -12.00
N GLY A 138 -3.64 -5.92 -11.75
CA GLY A 138 -4.18 -6.88 -12.71
C GLY A 138 -5.70 -6.94 -12.74
N HIS A 139 -6.37 -6.34 -11.75
CA HIS A 139 -7.82 -6.43 -11.57
C HIS A 139 -8.52 -5.18 -12.10
N TRP A 140 -8.17 -3.98 -11.60
CA TRP A 140 -8.88 -2.75 -11.90
C TRP A 140 -8.16 -1.85 -12.90
N GLU A 141 -8.94 -1.28 -13.83
CA GLU A 141 -8.43 -0.32 -14.82
C GLU A 141 -7.90 0.93 -14.11
N GLY A 142 -8.63 1.46 -13.15
CA GLY A 142 -8.24 2.64 -12.39
C GLY A 142 -6.90 2.48 -11.68
N CYS A 143 -6.63 1.34 -11.05
CA CYS A 143 -5.33 1.06 -10.44
C CYS A 143 -4.19 1.08 -11.48
N ARG A 144 -4.40 0.50 -12.68
CA ARG A 144 -3.40 0.51 -13.76
C ARG A 144 -3.14 1.91 -14.30
N GLU A 145 -4.20 2.66 -14.57
CA GLU A 145 -4.07 4.02 -15.10
C GLU A 145 -3.38 4.94 -14.08
N ALA A 146 -3.73 4.82 -12.80
CA ALA A 146 -3.05 5.56 -11.73
C ALA A 146 -1.53 5.28 -11.72
N PHE A 147 -1.13 4.02 -11.88
CA PHE A 147 0.29 3.68 -11.99
C PHE A 147 0.94 4.31 -13.22
N TYR A 148 0.33 4.17 -14.41
CA TYR A 148 0.92 4.71 -15.63
C TYR A 148 1.03 6.23 -15.61
N ASP A 149 0.01 6.90 -15.12
CA ASP A 149 0.01 8.35 -14.97
C ASP A 149 1.05 8.80 -13.95
N PHE A 150 1.13 8.13 -12.79
CA PHE A 150 2.12 8.44 -11.76
C PHE A 150 3.56 8.33 -12.29
N VAL A 151 3.89 7.21 -12.94
CA VAL A 151 5.26 7.01 -13.46
C VAL A 151 5.58 7.97 -14.62
N SER A 152 4.58 8.34 -15.42
CA SER A 152 4.71 9.33 -16.48
C SER A 152 4.97 10.73 -15.91
N GLN A 153 4.15 11.19 -14.95
CA GLN A 153 4.29 12.49 -14.28
C GLN A 153 5.64 12.63 -13.58
N ARG A 154 6.13 11.55 -12.96
CA ARG A 154 7.42 11.52 -12.26
C ARG A 154 8.61 11.27 -13.20
N ASN A 155 8.36 11.00 -14.47
CA ASN A 155 9.38 10.60 -15.45
C ASN A 155 10.28 9.46 -14.96
N ILE A 156 9.68 8.47 -14.31
CA ILE A 156 10.36 7.25 -13.83
C ILE A 156 9.97 6.05 -14.68
N LYS A 157 10.83 5.04 -14.73
CA LYS A 157 10.62 3.83 -15.52
C LYS A 157 10.92 2.59 -14.68
N PRO A 158 10.05 2.28 -13.70
CA PRO A 158 10.26 1.13 -12.82
C PRO A 158 10.15 -0.18 -13.59
N LEU A 159 10.87 -1.21 -13.14
CA LEU A 159 10.60 -2.59 -13.56
C LEU A 159 9.43 -3.10 -12.75
N LEU A 160 8.29 -3.14 -13.38
CA LEU A 160 7.12 -3.76 -12.79
C LEU A 160 7.20 -5.28 -12.95
N GLU A 161 7.15 -5.98 -11.83
CA GLU A 161 7.12 -7.44 -11.74
C GLU A 161 5.77 -7.87 -11.18
N ARG A 162 5.32 -9.10 -11.50
CA ARG A 162 4.07 -9.65 -10.99
C ARG A 162 4.36 -10.93 -10.20
N PHE A 163 3.62 -11.16 -9.14
CA PHE A 163 3.69 -12.39 -8.36
C PHE A 163 2.34 -13.11 -8.22
N GLY A 164 1.26 -12.53 -8.75
CA GLY A 164 -0.08 -13.09 -8.80
C GLY A 164 -0.85 -12.62 -10.02
N PRO A 165 -2.12 -13.01 -10.15
CA PRO A 165 -2.99 -12.58 -11.24
C PRO A 165 -3.36 -11.09 -11.15
N THR A 166 -3.45 -10.54 -9.94
CA THR A 166 -3.84 -9.15 -9.69
C THR A 166 -2.69 -8.29 -9.23
N GLU A 167 -1.77 -8.83 -8.44
CA GLU A 167 -0.72 -8.07 -7.78
C GLU A 167 0.45 -7.77 -8.72
N ALA A 168 0.97 -6.55 -8.59
CA ALA A 168 2.21 -6.13 -9.21
C ALA A 168 3.08 -5.37 -8.20
N TYR A 169 4.38 -5.36 -8.42
CA TYR A 169 5.30 -4.64 -7.55
C TYR A 169 6.51 -4.13 -8.32
N TRP A 170 7.17 -3.13 -7.73
CA TRP A 170 8.51 -2.73 -8.15
C TRP A 170 9.38 -2.36 -6.95
N ILE A 171 10.66 -2.36 -7.17
CA ILE A 171 11.64 -1.91 -6.18
C ILE A 171 12.08 -0.50 -6.59
N LYS A 172 11.90 0.47 -5.67
CA LYS A 172 12.26 1.87 -5.92
C LYS A 172 13.73 1.99 -6.30
N ASN A 173 14.01 2.69 -7.39
CA ASN A 173 15.35 2.95 -7.94
C ASN A 173 16.18 1.71 -8.27
N ARG A 174 15.54 0.53 -8.40
CA ARG A 174 16.21 -0.65 -8.94
C ARG A 174 16.51 -0.44 -10.41
N LEU A 175 17.77 -0.22 -10.73
CA LEU A 175 18.26 -0.20 -12.10
C LEU A 175 18.29 -1.63 -12.64
N HIS A 176 17.61 -1.84 -13.78
CA HIS A 176 17.45 -3.15 -14.40
C HIS A 176 18.76 -3.82 -14.72
N ASN A 177 18.81 -5.14 -14.51
CA ASN A 177 19.65 -6.14 -15.19
C ASN A 177 21.12 -5.77 -15.44
N ARG A 178 21.72 -4.81 -14.76
CA ARG A 178 23.15 -4.84 -14.61
C ARG A 178 23.45 -6.00 -13.66
N LYS A 179 23.76 -7.19 -14.23
CA LYS A 179 24.55 -8.18 -13.51
C LYS A 179 25.59 -7.37 -12.78
N GLN A 180 25.58 -7.40 -11.45
CA GLN A 180 26.74 -6.95 -10.69
C GLN A 180 27.89 -7.82 -11.19
N THR A 181 28.64 -7.31 -12.14
CA THR A 181 29.95 -7.85 -12.44
C THR A 181 30.76 -7.68 -11.17
N LYS A 182 31.12 -8.84 -10.60
CA LYS A 182 32.00 -8.97 -9.46
C LYS A 182 33.30 -8.23 -9.68
#